data_796c6c953e9dc202bc9b3d7abdd01b12
#
_entry.id   796c6c953e9dc202bc9b3d7abdd01b12
#
_cell.length_a   1.000
_cell.length_b   1.000
_cell.length_c   1.000
_cell.angle_alpha   90.00
_cell.angle_beta   90.00
_cell.angle_gamma   90.00
#
_symmetry.space_group_name_H-M   'P 1'
#
loop_
_entity.id
_entity.type
_entity.pdbx_description
1 polymer ?
#
loop_
_entity_poly.entity_id
_entity_poly.type
_entity_poly.pdbx_seq_one_letter_code
_entity_poly.pdbx_strand_id
1 'polypeptide(L)'
;MRYRIKKETKPTLPTFGKYKAVAVHNQTIESRELYEEAARHSGVSGGVLEGLMMTVAETVRRHLKNGDKVRLKDFGLLKLEIESEKVDNLKDFRAKKHIRGVRLHFIPSSENGTPELYKGITFEKDKSSVEE
;
A
#
# COMPACT_ATOMS: atom_id res chain seq x y z
N MET A 1 6.95 6.39 -14.48
CA MET A 1 6.40 7.10 -13.30
C MET A 1 6.98 8.50 -13.25
N ARG A 2 6.13 9.51 -13.12
CA ARG A 2 6.58 10.89 -12.98
C ARG A 2 7.00 11.20 -11.55
N TYR A 3 7.99 12.07 -11.39
CA TYR A 3 8.45 12.53 -10.09
C TYR A 3 8.69 14.04 -10.08
N ARG A 4 8.65 14.62 -8.90
CA ARG A 4 9.08 15.99 -8.62
C ARG A 4 10.13 15.99 -7.53
N ILE A 5 10.93 17.05 -7.48
CA ILE A 5 11.90 17.25 -6.41
C ILE A 5 11.24 18.05 -5.29
N LYS A 6 11.39 17.57 -4.07
CA LYS A 6 10.86 18.22 -2.86
C LYS A 6 11.98 18.48 -1.87
N LYS A 7 12.00 19.69 -1.30
CA LYS A 7 12.92 20.06 -0.22
C LYS A 7 12.35 19.67 1.13
N GLU A 8 13.19 19.11 2.00
CA GLU A 8 12.81 18.87 3.39
C GLU A 8 12.77 20.18 4.17
N THR A 9 11.58 20.52 4.66
CA THR A 9 11.33 21.80 5.35
C THR A 9 11.19 21.69 6.86
N LYS A 10 11.26 20.47 7.42
CA LYS A 10 11.18 20.27 8.87
C LYS A 10 12.54 20.49 9.53
N PRO A 11 12.71 21.55 10.34
CA PRO A 11 14.01 21.86 10.94
C PRO A 11 14.52 20.80 11.92
N THR A 12 13.61 19.99 12.47
CA THR A 12 13.93 18.94 13.46
C THR A 12 14.56 17.68 12.85
N LEU A 13 14.51 17.53 11.52
CA LEU A 13 15.06 16.36 10.84
C LEU A 13 16.52 16.57 10.44
N PRO A 14 17.37 15.51 10.53
CA PRO A 14 18.76 15.58 10.06
C PRO A 14 18.89 15.90 8.57
N THR A 15 17.84 15.65 7.82
CA THR A 15 17.76 15.89 6.36
C THR A 15 17.25 17.28 5.99
N PHE A 16 17.06 18.18 6.98
CA PHE A 16 16.62 19.54 6.74
C PHE A 16 17.44 20.24 5.67
N GLY A 17 16.76 20.85 4.71
CA GLY A 17 17.39 21.54 3.58
C GLY A 17 17.85 20.64 2.44
N LYS A 18 17.77 19.32 2.59
CA LYS A 18 18.09 18.36 1.52
C LYS A 18 16.89 18.12 0.60
N TYR A 19 17.17 17.63 -0.59
CA TYR A 19 16.17 17.37 -1.63
C TYR A 19 15.97 15.88 -1.84
N LYS A 20 14.74 15.49 -2.19
CA LYS A 20 14.40 14.12 -2.57
C LYS A 20 13.38 14.11 -3.70
N ALA A 21 13.39 13.03 -4.47
CA ALA A 21 12.35 12.77 -5.44
C ALA A 21 11.10 12.22 -4.74
N VAL A 22 9.94 12.69 -5.13
CA VAL A 22 8.63 12.15 -4.70
C VAL A 22 7.78 11.86 -5.93
N ALA A 23 7.00 10.79 -5.86
CA ALA A 23 6.12 10.41 -6.95
C ALA A 23 5.04 11.47 -7.20
N VAL A 24 4.76 11.71 -8.48
CA VAL A 24 3.59 12.47 -8.91
C VAL A 24 2.56 11.48 -9.41
N HIS A 25 1.46 11.34 -8.69
CA HIS A 25 0.38 10.43 -9.06
C HIS A 25 -0.51 11.05 -10.13
N ASN A 26 -0.92 10.25 -11.12
CA ASN A 26 -1.75 10.73 -12.22
C ASN A 26 -3.19 10.95 -11.78
N GLN A 27 -3.82 9.87 -11.31
CA GLN A 27 -5.23 9.84 -10.92
C GLN A 27 -5.49 8.63 -10.03
N THR A 28 -6.63 8.63 -9.38
CA THR A 28 -7.15 7.42 -8.72
C THR A 28 -8.00 6.67 -9.72
N ILE A 29 -7.66 5.40 -9.98
CA ILE A 29 -8.52 4.50 -10.74
C ILE A 29 -9.57 3.98 -9.78
N GLU A 30 -10.81 4.38 -9.97
CA GLU A 30 -11.91 3.93 -9.13
C GLU A 30 -12.27 2.47 -9.38
N SER A 31 -12.84 1.81 -8.37
CA SER A 31 -13.16 0.38 -8.41
C SER A 31 -13.96 -0.02 -9.63
N ARG A 32 -14.97 0.79 -9.98
CA ARG A 32 -15.83 0.51 -11.14
C ARG A 32 -15.04 0.49 -12.44
N GLU A 33 -14.20 1.48 -12.66
CA GLU A 33 -13.33 1.57 -13.85
C GLU A 33 -12.36 0.38 -13.90
N LEU A 34 -11.74 0.04 -12.77
CA LEU A 34 -10.84 -1.10 -12.66
C LEU A 34 -11.55 -2.40 -13.03
N TYR A 35 -12.75 -2.63 -12.52
CA TYR A 35 -13.50 -3.86 -12.78
C TYR A 35 -13.99 -3.93 -14.23
N GLU A 36 -14.40 -2.82 -14.81
CA GLU A 36 -14.79 -2.76 -16.23
C GLU A 36 -13.62 -3.10 -17.15
N GLU A 37 -12.46 -2.57 -16.88
CA GLU A 37 -11.24 -2.85 -17.64
C GLU A 37 -10.83 -4.33 -17.50
N ALA A 38 -10.78 -4.85 -16.28
CA ALA A 38 -10.45 -6.24 -16.02
C ALA A 38 -11.47 -7.21 -16.65
N ALA A 39 -12.74 -6.86 -16.64
CA ALA A 39 -13.81 -7.65 -17.26
C ALA A 39 -13.62 -7.76 -18.77
N ARG A 40 -13.24 -6.67 -19.45
CA ARG A 40 -12.95 -6.70 -20.90
C ARG A 40 -11.84 -7.68 -21.25
N HIS A 41 -10.85 -7.85 -20.39
CA HIS A 41 -9.72 -8.75 -20.61
C HIS A 41 -9.96 -10.18 -20.15
N SER A 42 -10.93 -10.43 -19.28
CA SER A 42 -11.19 -11.74 -18.68
C SER A 42 -12.35 -12.50 -19.32
N GLY A 43 -13.16 -11.85 -20.14
CA GLY A 43 -14.38 -12.43 -20.71
C GLY A 43 -15.55 -12.56 -19.74
N VAL A 44 -15.43 -11.99 -18.55
CA VAL A 44 -16.49 -11.94 -17.53
C VAL A 44 -17.19 -10.59 -17.61
N SER A 45 -18.51 -10.53 -17.33
CA SER A 45 -19.22 -9.24 -17.30
C SER A 45 -18.76 -8.39 -16.11
N GLY A 46 -18.82 -7.05 -16.26
CA GLY A 46 -18.45 -6.11 -15.20
C GLY A 46 -19.24 -6.32 -13.92
N GLY A 47 -20.54 -6.58 -14.01
CA GLY A 47 -21.39 -6.83 -12.84
C GLY A 47 -21.06 -8.13 -12.11
N VAL A 48 -20.74 -9.19 -12.85
CA VAL A 48 -20.29 -10.46 -12.24
C VAL A 48 -18.96 -10.26 -11.55
N LEU A 49 -18.01 -9.59 -12.18
CA LEU A 49 -16.70 -9.31 -11.58
C LEU A 49 -16.82 -8.45 -10.31
N GLU A 50 -17.66 -7.43 -10.32
CA GLU A 50 -17.91 -6.59 -9.13
C GLU A 50 -18.43 -7.43 -7.96
N GLY A 51 -19.41 -8.30 -8.21
CA GLY A 51 -19.94 -9.20 -7.18
C GLY A 51 -18.89 -10.16 -6.63
N LEU A 52 -18.07 -10.75 -7.50
CA LEU A 52 -16.96 -11.62 -7.09
C LEU A 52 -15.93 -10.85 -6.24
N MET A 53 -15.58 -9.65 -6.64
CA MET A 53 -14.61 -8.82 -5.90
C MET A 53 -15.13 -8.38 -4.54
N MET A 54 -16.42 -8.10 -4.41
CA MET A 54 -17.05 -7.84 -3.10
C MET A 54 -16.89 -9.04 -2.18
N THR A 55 -17.14 -10.24 -2.66
CA THR A 55 -17.00 -11.48 -1.89
C THR A 55 -15.53 -11.72 -1.50
N VAL A 56 -14.60 -11.49 -2.42
CA VAL A 56 -13.16 -11.58 -2.14
C VAL A 56 -12.75 -10.59 -1.05
N ALA A 57 -13.19 -9.34 -1.15
CA ALA A 57 -12.86 -8.31 -0.16
C ALA A 57 -13.40 -8.65 1.23
N GLU A 58 -14.62 -9.15 1.33
CA GLU A 58 -15.20 -9.61 2.61
C GLU A 58 -14.43 -10.78 3.20
N THR A 59 -14.05 -11.74 2.36
CA THR A 59 -13.28 -12.92 2.77
C THR A 59 -11.90 -12.53 3.26
N VAL A 60 -11.19 -11.68 2.53
CA VAL A 60 -9.88 -11.15 2.92
C VAL A 60 -9.98 -10.42 4.26
N ARG A 61 -10.95 -9.54 4.40
CA ARG A 61 -11.16 -8.76 5.63
C ARG A 61 -11.39 -9.66 6.83
N ARG A 62 -12.22 -10.69 6.68
CA ARG A 62 -12.51 -11.64 7.75
C ARG A 62 -11.24 -12.37 8.21
N HIS A 63 -10.45 -12.88 7.29
CA HIS A 63 -9.20 -13.57 7.62
C HIS A 63 -8.17 -12.63 8.27
N LEU A 64 -7.98 -11.43 7.73
CA LEU A 64 -7.06 -10.46 8.33
C LEU A 64 -7.44 -10.09 9.76
N LYS A 65 -8.73 -9.86 10.02
CA LYS A 65 -9.23 -9.56 11.38
C LYS A 65 -9.05 -10.72 12.34
N ASN A 66 -9.05 -11.94 11.83
CA ASN A 66 -8.80 -13.15 12.62
C ASN A 66 -7.31 -13.43 12.87
N GLY A 67 -6.43 -12.60 12.35
CA GLY A 67 -4.98 -12.75 12.53
C GLY A 67 -4.28 -13.56 11.44
N ASP A 68 -4.98 -13.95 10.40
CA ASP A 68 -4.39 -14.68 9.29
C ASP A 68 -3.64 -13.73 8.34
N LYS A 69 -2.64 -14.27 7.67
CA LYS A 69 -2.04 -13.62 6.49
C LYS A 69 -2.79 -14.09 5.25
N VAL A 70 -2.97 -13.20 4.29
CA VAL A 70 -3.66 -13.52 3.04
C VAL A 70 -2.73 -13.27 1.85
N ARG A 71 -2.50 -14.29 1.04
CA ARG A 71 -1.72 -14.17 -0.18
C ARG A 71 -2.63 -13.96 -1.39
N LEU A 72 -2.41 -12.87 -2.10
CA LEU A 72 -2.98 -12.66 -3.43
C LEU A 72 -1.92 -13.09 -4.45
N LYS A 73 -2.20 -14.15 -5.19
CA LYS A 73 -1.28 -14.72 -6.17
C LYS A 73 -0.79 -13.65 -7.15
N ASP A 74 0.51 -13.66 -7.46
CA ASP A 74 1.19 -12.75 -8.38
C ASP A 74 1.14 -11.27 -7.96
N PHE A 75 0.61 -10.95 -6.79
CA PHE A 75 0.54 -9.59 -6.29
C PHE A 75 1.29 -9.42 -4.96
N GLY A 76 0.88 -10.10 -3.92
CA GLY A 76 1.58 -10.01 -2.64
C GLY A 76 0.85 -10.62 -1.47
N LEU A 77 1.44 -10.43 -0.31
CA LEU A 77 0.97 -10.92 0.98
C LEU A 77 0.44 -9.76 1.81
N LEU A 78 -0.77 -9.91 2.33
CA LEU A 78 -1.41 -8.97 3.22
C LEU A 78 -1.39 -9.51 4.65
N LYS A 79 -1.08 -8.67 5.61
CA LYS A 79 -1.20 -8.98 7.05
C LYS A 79 -1.51 -7.72 7.84
N LEU A 80 -2.17 -7.88 8.98
CA LEU A 80 -2.32 -6.79 9.95
C LEU A 80 -1.20 -6.87 10.98
N GLU A 81 -0.61 -5.74 11.29
CA GLU A 81 0.34 -5.57 12.37
C GLU A 81 -0.27 -4.73 13.49
N ILE A 82 0.10 -5.03 14.72
CA ILE A 82 -0.34 -4.26 15.88
C ILE A 82 0.55 -3.03 16.02
N GLU A 83 -0.06 -1.87 16.15
CA GLU A 83 0.61 -0.64 16.56
C GLU A 83 0.55 -0.53 18.07
N SER A 84 1.70 -0.63 18.71
CA SER A 84 1.80 -0.65 20.18
C SER A 84 2.83 0.33 20.69
N GLU A 85 2.53 0.92 21.84
CA GLU A 85 3.54 1.58 22.65
C GLU A 85 4.49 0.56 23.26
N LYS A 86 5.72 0.98 23.47
CA LYS A 86 6.73 0.20 24.16
C LYS A 86 6.72 0.54 25.65
N VAL A 87 6.91 -0.46 26.50
CA VAL A 87 7.05 -0.29 27.94
C VAL A 87 8.35 -0.92 28.40
N ASP A 88 8.93 -0.39 29.47
CA ASP A 88 10.24 -0.85 29.97
C ASP A 88 10.17 -2.24 30.61
N ASN A 89 9.08 -2.52 31.31
CA ASN A 89 8.87 -3.79 32.00
C ASN A 89 7.64 -4.52 31.46
N LEU A 90 7.79 -5.84 31.26
CA LEU A 90 6.70 -6.69 30.81
C LEU A 90 5.45 -6.57 31.70
N LYS A 91 5.65 -6.43 33.02
CA LYS A 91 4.57 -6.30 34.01
C LYS A 91 3.72 -5.05 33.83
N ASP A 92 4.27 -4.01 33.22
CA ASP A 92 3.59 -2.72 33.03
C ASP A 92 2.73 -2.71 31.76
N PHE A 93 2.86 -3.70 30.89
CA PHE A 93 2.11 -3.76 29.65
C PHE A 93 0.62 -4.00 29.91
N ARG A 94 -0.20 -3.13 29.34
CA ARG A 94 -1.67 -3.24 29.36
C ARG A 94 -2.19 -3.06 27.95
N ALA A 95 -2.84 -4.08 27.40
CA ALA A 95 -3.34 -4.08 26.02
C ALA A 95 -4.26 -2.88 25.75
N LYS A 96 -5.21 -2.61 26.61
CA LYS A 96 -6.16 -1.51 26.46
C LYS A 96 -5.50 -0.12 26.44
N LYS A 97 -4.36 0.03 27.09
CA LYS A 97 -3.62 1.29 27.21
C LYS A 97 -2.57 1.42 26.12
N HIS A 98 -1.84 0.36 25.80
CA HIS A 98 -0.62 0.40 25.01
C HIS A 98 -0.81 -0.05 23.56
N ILE A 99 -1.85 -0.84 23.25
CA ILE A 99 -2.20 -1.14 21.85
C ILE A 99 -3.04 0.01 21.31
N ARG A 100 -2.47 0.74 20.35
CA ARG A 100 -3.14 1.89 19.73
C ARG A 100 -4.07 1.51 18.60
N GLY A 101 -3.80 0.41 17.92
CA GLY A 101 -4.57 -0.06 16.78
C GLY A 101 -3.84 -1.07 15.95
N VAL A 102 -4.27 -1.19 14.70
CA VAL A 102 -3.68 -2.11 13.73
C VAL A 102 -3.36 -1.36 12.44
N ARG A 103 -2.41 -1.88 11.69
CA ARG A 103 -2.00 -1.34 10.41
C ARG A 103 -1.88 -2.46 9.38
N LEU A 104 -2.36 -2.21 8.16
CA LEU A 104 -2.15 -3.13 7.06
C LEU A 104 -0.70 -3.06 6.58
N HIS A 105 -0.06 -4.22 6.52
CA HIS A 105 1.25 -4.38 5.91
C HIS A 105 1.11 -5.24 4.64
N PHE A 106 1.63 -4.71 3.53
CA PHE A 106 1.65 -5.37 2.25
C PHE A 106 3.09 -5.71 1.85
N ILE A 107 3.31 -6.98 1.49
CA ILE A 107 4.61 -7.46 1.02
C ILE A 107 4.44 -7.90 -0.44
N PRO A 108 5.02 -7.19 -1.41
CA PRO A 108 4.92 -7.57 -2.83
C PRO A 108 5.47 -8.95 -3.11
N SER A 109 4.85 -9.68 -4.06
CA SER A 109 5.37 -10.95 -4.54
C SER A 109 6.71 -10.75 -5.24
N SER A 110 7.67 -11.63 -4.95
CA SER A 110 9.02 -11.56 -5.48
C SER A 110 9.47 -12.95 -5.94
N GLU A 111 10.03 -13.00 -7.13
CA GLU A 111 10.85 -14.09 -7.60
C GLU A 111 12.29 -13.57 -7.72
N ASN A 112 13.25 -14.33 -7.23
CA ASN A 112 14.68 -13.97 -7.30
C ASN A 112 15.05 -12.61 -6.69
N GLY A 113 14.38 -12.20 -5.61
CA GLY A 113 14.76 -11.08 -4.77
C GLY A 113 14.15 -9.73 -5.12
N THR A 114 13.83 -9.43 -6.39
CA THR A 114 13.18 -8.18 -6.77
C THR A 114 11.69 -8.40 -7.05
N PRO A 115 10.79 -7.70 -6.35
CA PRO A 115 9.35 -7.81 -6.59
C PRO A 115 8.99 -7.44 -8.04
N GLU A 116 8.12 -8.26 -8.67
CA GLU A 116 7.61 -8.00 -10.02
C GLU A 116 6.95 -6.62 -10.15
N LEU A 117 6.26 -6.19 -9.11
CA LEU A 117 5.63 -4.87 -9.05
C LEU A 117 6.61 -3.72 -9.30
N TYR A 118 7.90 -3.89 -8.94
CA TYR A 118 8.91 -2.83 -9.03
C TYR A 118 9.76 -2.91 -10.30
N LYS A 119 9.64 -3.98 -11.08
CA LYS A 119 10.42 -4.16 -12.31
C LYS A 119 9.89 -3.29 -13.46
N GLY A 120 10.81 -2.80 -14.27
CA GLY A 120 10.47 -2.06 -15.49
C GLY A 120 9.93 -0.65 -15.28
N ILE A 121 10.00 -0.12 -14.07
CA ILE A 121 9.60 1.26 -13.79
C ILE A 121 10.67 2.21 -14.30
N THR A 122 10.27 3.17 -15.13
CA THR A 122 11.11 4.27 -15.59
C THR A 122 10.68 5.56 -14.92
N PHE A 123 11.62 6.49 -14.76
CA PHE A 123 11.36 7.76 -14.06
C PHE A 123 11.51 8.93 -15.00
N GLU A 124 10.52 9.82 -14.99
CA GLU A 124 10.50 11.05 -15.77
C GLU A 124 10.16 12.23 -14.86
N LYS A 125 10.96 13.30 -14.98
CA LYS A 125 10.69 14.53 -14.20
C LYS A 125 9.40 15.18 -14.69
N ASP A 126 8.52 15.54 -13.77
CA ASP A 126 7.28 16.21 -14.08
C ASP A 126 7.56 17.64 -14.52
N LYS A 127 7.15 17.97 -15.75
CA LYS A 127 7.39 19.28 -16.36
C LYS A 127 6.57 20.40 -15.73
N SER A 128 5.50 20.06 -15.03
CA SER A 128 4.61 21.02 -14.36
C SER A 128 5.08 21.38 -12.95
N SER A 129 6.07 20.67 -12.41
CA SER A 129 6.60 20.97 -11.08
C SER A 129 7.56 22.13 -11.12
N VAL A 130 7.22 23.20 -10.42
CA VAL A 130 8.13 24.31 -10.15
C VAL A 130 9.11 23.82 -9.08
N GLU A 131 10.40 23.97 -9.35
CA GLU A 131 11.44 23.76 -8.35
C GLU A 131 11.33 24.87 -7.31
N GLU A 132 10.91 24.49 -6.11
CA GLU A 132 11.02 25.36 -4.94
C GLU A 132 12.28 25.02 -4.17
#